data_1bd19fdb8c791cac17744892f136699e
#
_entry.id   1bd19fdb8c791cac17744892f136699e
#
_cell.length_a   1.000
_cell.length_b   1.000
_cell.length_c   1.000
_cell.angle_alpha   90.00
_cell.angle_beta   90.00
_cell.angle_gamma   90.00
#
_symmetry.space_group_name_H-M   'P 1'
#
loop_
_entity.id
_entity.type
_entity.pdbx_description
1 polymer ?
#
loop_
_entity_poly.entity_id
_entity_poly.type
_entity_poly.pdbx_seq_one_letter_code
_entity_poly.pdbx_strand_id
1 'polypeptide(L)'
;ATKSSAVYRLRDRVNALVDGICWKFTQSDGQEVACSHAGFCSSWVRKLWSPSEGLDKLVEKTNNMLLKDGNHSMGKLSTAGRERGGFGCPSPCWAGEHELRAEGIKGFTQIVGHSAQNTVVKSKTVNNDVLWFCDTHSWLTNTTRGDDSFLMYDDNTNKYTVLKPY
;
A
#
# COMPACT_ATOMS: atom_id res chain seq x y z
N ALA A 1 10.04 31.77 -16.73
CA ALA A 1 9.30 31.01 -15.70
C ALA A 1 10.29 30.38 -14.72
N THR A 2 10.21 30.73 -13.44
CA THR A 2 11.11 30.23 -12.40
C THR A 2 10.89 28.73 -12.17
N LYS A 3 11.93 27.98 -11.80
CA LYS A 3 11.84 26.53 -11.45
C LYS A 3 10.68 26.23 -10.50
N SER A 4 10.35 27.16 -9.60
CA SER A 4 9.22 27.10 -8.67
C SER A 4 7.87 26.91 -9.36
N SER A 5 7.55 27.67 -10.43
CA SER A 5 6.26 27.59 -11.10
C SER A 5 6.03 26.29 -11.89
N ALA A 6 7.11 25.64 -12.34
CA ALA A 6 7.03 24.36 -13.01
C ALA A 6 6.75 23.20 -12.02
N VAL A 7 7.37 23.26 -10.82
CA VAL A 7 7.15 22.28 -9.74
C VAL A 7 5.71 22.33 -9.22
N TYR A 8 5.16 23.52 -9.01
CA TYR A 8 3.76 23.66 -8.59
C TYR A 8 2.77 23.12 -9.63
N ARG A 9 3.00 23.40 -10.92
CA ARG A 9 2.15 22.87 -12.00
C ARG A 9 2.23 21.35 -12.13
N LEU A 10 3.39 20.77 -11.90
CA LEU A 10 3.54 19.31 -11.89
C LEU A 10 2.81 18.70 -10.69
N ARG A 11 2.94 19.31 -9.51
CA ARG A 11 2.24 18.91 -8.29
C ARG A 11 0.71 18.95 -8.48
N ASP A 12 0.17 20.00 -9.05
CA ASP A 12 -1.26 20.15 -9.29
C ASP A 12 -1.77 19.09 -10.28
N ARG A 13 -0.99 18.77 -11.32
CA ARG A 13 -1.33 17.70 -12.27
C ARG A 13 -1.26 16.32 -11.64
N VAL A 14 -0.27 16.05 -10.79
CA VAL A 14 -0.16 14.79 -10.07
C VAL A 14 -1.29 14.66 -9.06
N ASN A 15 -1.61 15.71 -8.31
CA ASN A 15 -2.74 15.70 -7.37
C ASN A 15 -4.09 15.50 -8.06
N ALA A 16 -4.26 15.97 -9.30
CA ALA A 16 -5.46 15.73 -10.10
C ALA A 16 -5.57 14.29 -10.65
N LEU A 17 -4.48 13.51 -10.62
CA LEU A 17 -4.43 12.13 -11.09
C LEU A 17 -4.51 11.10 -9.96
N VAL A 18 -4.41 11.54 -8.69
CA VAL A 18 -4.35 10.64 -7.53
C VAL A 18 -5.59 10.86 -6.68
N ASP A 19 -6.56 9.96 -6.81
CA ASP A 19 -7.78 9.97 -5.99
C ASP A 19 -7.52 9.58 -4.52
N GLY A 20 -6.31 9.15 -4.18
CA GLY A 20 -5.93 8.78 -2.82
C GLY A 20 -4.62 7.98 -2.75
N ILE A 21 -4.23 7.59 -1.55
CA ILE A 21 -3.03 6.78 -1.25
C ILE A 21 -3.33 5.27 -1.14
N CYS A 22 -4.60 4.92 -1.17
CA CYS A 22 -5.06 3.55 -1.18
C CYS A 22 -6.38 3.42 -1.95
N TRP A 23 -6.64 2.23 -2.44
CA TRP A 23 -7.88 1.86 -3.12
C TRP A 23 -8.23 0.42 -2.83
N LYS A 24 -9.40 -0.02 -3.28
CA LYS A 24 -9.82 -1.41 -3.20
C LYS A 24 -10.47 -1.88 -4.49
N PHE A 25 -10.52 -3.18 -4.65
CA PHE A 25 -11.41 -3.85 -5.59
C PHE A 25 -11.92 -5.17 -4.99
N THR A 26 -12.95 -5.74 -5.59
CA THR A 26 -13.49 -7.04 -5.21
C THR A 26 -13.19 -8.01 -6.35
N GLN A 27 -12.60 -9.15 -6.04
CA GLN A 27 -12.33 -10.21 -7.00
C GLN A 27 -13.64 -10.88 -7.42
N SER A 28 -13.64 -11.59 -8.54
CA SER A 28 -14.81 -12.30 -9.05
C SER A 28 -15.36 -13.39 -8.11
N ASP A 29 -14.55 -13.88 -7.17
CA ASP A 29 -14.97 -14.81 -6.11
C ASP A 29 -15.50 -14.11 -4.84
N GLY A 30 -15.58 -12.78 -4.85
CA GLY A 30 -16.05 -11.99 -3.72
C GLY A 30 -14.95 -11.59 -2.71
N GLN A 31 -13.70 -12.04 -2.88
CA GLN A 31 -12.60 -11.63 -2.02
C GLN A 31 -12.29 -10.14 -2.19
N GLU A 32 -12.30 -9.38 -1.10
CA GLU A 32 -11.91 -7.98 -1.12
C GLU A 32 -10.38 -7.82 -1.07
N VAL A 33 -9.87 -6.89 -1.87
CA VAL A 33 -8.46 -6.59 -2.03
C VAL A 33 -8.19 -5.14 -1.67
N ALA A 34 -7.28 -4.92 -0.71
CA ALA A 34 -6.78 -3.60 -0.35
C ALA A 34 -5.45 -3.33 -1.06
N CYS A 35 -5.36 -2.21 -1.75
CA CYS A 35 -4.14 -1.73 -2.38
C CYS A 35 -3.66 -0.46 -1.67
N SER A 36 -2.39 -0.43 -1.27
CA SER A 36 -1.79 0.76 -0.66
C SER A 36 -0.27 0.75 -0.85
N HIS A 37 0.38 1.86 -0.52
CA HIS A 37 1.84 1.95 -0.69
C HIS A 37 2.59 0.89 0.11
N ALA A 38 2.28 0.71 1.42
CA ALA A 38 3.03 -0.19 2.31
C ALA A 38 2.18 -1.25 3.03
N GLY A 39 0.85 -1.18 2.96
CA GLY A 39 -0.07 -2.13 3.57
C GLY A 39 -0.69 -1.68 4.90
N PHE A 40 -1.82 -2.24 5.22
CA PHE A 40 -2.57 -1.95 6.44
C PHE A 40 -2.22 -2.93 7.54
N CYS A 41 -1.64 -2.42 8.62
CA CYS A 41 -1.41 -3.15 9.87
C CYS A 41 -2.55 -2.95 10.86
N SER A 42 -2.97 -4.00 11.54
CA SER A 42 -4.09 -3.99 12.49
C SER A 42 -3.85 -3.02 13.66
N SER A 43 -2.61 -2.88 14.12
CA SER A 43 -2.24 -1.91 15.16
C SER A 43 -2.51 -0.46 14.77
N TRP A 44 -2.35 -0.12 13.49
CA TRP A 44 -2.62 1.22 12.98
C TRP A 44 -4.12 1.45 12.76
N VAL A 45 -4.80 0.49 12.11
CA VAL A 45 -6.20 0.67 11.71
C VAL A 45 -7.17 0.64 12.88
N ARG A 46 -6.90 -0.11 13.96
CA ARG A 46 -7.80 -0.28 15.12
C ARG A 46 -8.25 1.01 15.79
N LYS A 47 -7.50 2.11 15.63
CA LYS A 47 -7.83 3.43 16.15
C LYS A 47 -8.72 4.25 15.21
N LEU A 48 -8.92 3.76 14.01
CA LEU A 48 -9.54 4.46 12.91
C LEU A 48 -10.78 3.73 12.39
N TRP A 49 -10.73 2.39 12.41
CA TRP A 49 -11.67 1.54 11.71
C TRP A 49 -11.85 0.20 12.44
N SER A 50 -13.00 -0.42 12.24
CA SER A 50 -13.29 -1.80 12.65
C SER A 50 -13.73 -2.65 11.47
N PRO A 51 -13.52 -3.98 11.49
CA PRO A 51 -13.91 -4.87 10.39
C PRO A 51 -15.40 -4.80 10.02
N SER A 52 -16.27 -4.49 10.97
CA SER A 52 -17.70 -4.33 10.73
C SER A 52 -18.08 -3.15 9.82
N GLU A 53 -17.18 -2.19 9.64
CA GLU A 53 -17.40 -1.03 8.76
C GLU A 53 -17.11 -1.34 7.29
N GLY A 54 -16.46 -2.48 6.98
CA GLY A 54 -16.06 -2.86 5.63
C GLY A 54 -14.84 -2.11 5.09
N LEU A 55 -14.23 -2.66 4.03
CA LEU A 55 -13.00 -2.13 3.45
C LEU A 55 -13.20 -0.75 2.79
N ASP A 56 -14.40 -0.45 2.26
CA ASP A 56 -14.74 0.87 1.70
C ASP A 56 -14.50 1.99 2.71
N LYS A 57 -14.94 1.78 3.95
CA LYS A 57 -14.77 2.78 5.00
C LYS A 57 -13.32 2.95 5.43
N LEU A 58 -12.52 1.89 5.42
CA LEU A 58 -11.08 1.99 5.68
C LEU A 58 -10.39 2.84 4.62
N VAL A 59 -10.66 2.57 3.34
CA VAL A 59 -10.11 3.31 2.20
C VAL A 59 -10.56 4.77 2.25
N GLU A 60 -11.85 5.04 2.43
CA GLU A 60 -12.39 6.39 2.56
C GLU A 60 -11.72 7.18 3.69
N LYS A 61 -11.66 6.61 4.89
CA LYS A 61 -11.06 7.27 6.06
C LYS A 61 -9.59 7.56 5.86
N THR A 62 -8.84 6.62 5.24
CA THR A 62 -7.41 6.77 4.99
C THR A 62 -7.16 7.87 3.93
N ASN A 63 -7.90 7.87 2.83
CA ASN A 63 -7.77 8.89 1.79
C ASN A 63 -8.20 10.28 2.28
N ASN A 64 -9.24 10.36 3.11
CA ASN A 64 -9.67 11.61 3.72
C ASN A 64 -8.59 12.24 4.63
N MET A 65 -7.72 11.44 5.24
CA MET A 65 -6.57 11.99 5.99
C MET A 65 -5.62 12.77 5.09
N LEU A 66 -5.41 12.31 3.85
CA LEU A 66 -4.56 13.02 2.90
C LEU A 66 -5.26 14.29 2.35
N LEU A 67 -6.53 14.17 1.97
CA LEU A 67 -7.25 15.19 1.20
C LEU A 67 -7.81 16.33 2.07
N LYS A 68 -8.29 16.02 3.28
CA LYS A 68 -8.99 17.02 4.12
C LYS A 68 -8.08 17.71 5.12
N ASP A 69 -7.12 17.02 5.67
CA ASP A 69 -6.36 17.52 6.81
C ASP A 69 -4.96 18.04 6.42
N GLY A 70 -4.59 17.92 5.15
CA GLY A 70 -3.32 18.44 4.64
C GLY A 70 -2.12 18.02 5.54
N ASN A 71 -1.34 19.00 5.97
CA ASN A 71 -0.14 18.76 6.78
C ASN A 71 -0.43 18.17 8.19
N HIS A 72 -1.63 18.34 8.74
CA HIS A 72 -1.97 17.84 10.08
C HIS A 72 -2.16 16.32 10.13
N SER A 73 -2.61 15.71 9.05
CA SER A 73 -2.77 14.25 8.96
C SER A 73 -1.51 13.52 8.52
N MET A 74 -0.54 14.23 7.94
CA MET A 74 0.76 13.65 7.60
C MET A 74 1.40 12.96 8.80
N GLY A 75 1.21 13.46 10.01
CA GLY A 75 1.69 12.84 11.24
C GLY A 75 1.19 11.40 11.44
N LYS A 76 -0.06 11.09 11.11
CA LYS A 76 -0.62 9.73 11.24
C LYS A 76 -0.20 8.83 10.09
N LEU A 77 -0.14 9.36 8.86
CA LEU A 77 0.27 8.64 7.66
C LEU A 77 1.79 8.41 7.59
N SER A 78 2.58 9.24 8.27
CA SER A 78 4.04 9.10 8.33
C SER A 78 4.54 8.28 9.54
N THR A 79 3.64 7.64 10.31
CA THR A 79 4.09 6.79 11.41
C THR A 79 4.75 5.52 10.88
N ALA A 80 5.98 5.28 11.35
CA ALA A 80 6.76 4.10 11.06
C ALA A 80 6.80 3.17 12.28
N GLY A 81 6.79 1.87 12.02
CA GLY A 81 7.03 0.86 13.02
C GLY A 81 8.52 0.56 13.21
N ARG A 82 8.83 -0.46 13.99
CA ARG A 82 10.23 -0.80 14.37
C ARG A 82 11.09 -1.19 13.18
N GLU A 83 10.52 -1.88 12.20
CA GLU A 83 11.25 -2.31 11.00
C GLU A 83 11.79 -1.12 10.19
N ARG A 84 11.15 0.03 10.29
CA ARG A 84 11.55 1.28 9.64
C ARG A 84 12.16 2.31 10.61
N GLY A 85 12.64 1.84 11.77
CA GLY A 85 13.32 2.68 12.76
C GLY A 85 12.40 3.59 13.58
N GLY A 86 11.08 3.41 13.49
CA GLY A 86 10.09 4.12 14.28
C GLY A 86 9.67 3.37 15.54
N PHE A 87 8.83 4.02 16.35
CA PHE A 87 8.25 3.45 17.58
C PHE A 87 6.72 3.44 17.55
N GLY A 88 6.14 3.83 16.42
CA GLY A 88 4.69 3.93 16.23
C GLY A 88 4.05 2.66 15.69
N CYS A 89 2.73 2.72 15.49
CA CYS A 89 2.03 1.72 14.71
C CYS A 89 2.30 1.99 13.22
N PRO A 90 2.76 0.99 12.45
CA PRO A 90 3.15 1.20 11.05
C PRO A 90 1.94 1.58 10.20
N SER A 91 2.01 2.74 9.56
CA SER A 91 0.96 3.28 8.69
C SER A 91 0.97 2.62 7.30
N PRO A 92 -0.09 2.77 6.50
CA PRO A 92 -0.12 2.23 5.14
C PRO A 92 0.88 2.87 4.16
N CYS A 93 1.63 3.89 4.61
CA CYS A 93 2.74 4.48 3.88
C CYS A 93 4.11 3.97 4.35
N TRP A 94 4.22 3.33 5.52
CA TRP A 94 5.50 3.02 6.16
C TRP A 94 5.60 1.63 6.78
N ALA A 95 4.60 0.77 6.60
CA ALA A 95 4.67 -0.59 7.12
C ALA A 95 5.82 -1.37 6.47
N GLY A 96 6.56 -2.10 7.28
CA GLY A 96 7.57 -3.03 6.81
C GLY A 96 6.97 -4.41 6.48
N GLU A 97 7.73 -5.22 5.74
CA GLU A 97 7.28 -6.54 5.32
C GLU A 97 6.97 -7.47 6.51
N HIS A 98 7.86 -7.52 7.52
CA HIS A 98 7.67 -8.37 8.68
C HIS A 98 6.50 -7.91 9.55
N GLU A 99 6.32 -6.59 9.69
CA GLU A 99 5.19 -6.01 10.40
C GLU A 99 3.87 -6.38 9.72
N LEU A 100 3.82 -6.27 8.39
CA LEU A 100 2.62 -6.60 7.63
C LEU A 100 2.30 -8.10 7.67
N ARG A 101 3.31 -8.97 7.63
CA ARG A 101 3.14 -10.42 7.81
C ARG A 101 2.62 -10.76 9.21
N ALA A 102 3.10 -10.05 10.24
CA ALA A 102 2.72 -10.30 11.63
C ALA A 102 1.34 -9.75 11.99
N GLU A 103 0.95 -8.61 11.44
CA GLU A 103 -0.26 -7.91 11.86
C GLU A 103 -1.07 -7.26 10.72
N GLY A 104 -0.96 -7.78 9.49
CA GLY A 104 -1.85 -7.37 8.39
C GLY A 104 -3.32 -7.54 8.78
N ILE A 105 -4.19 -6.65 8.28
CA ILE A 105 -5.62 -6.71 8.55
C ILE A 105 -6.19 -8.05 8.10
N LYS A 106 -7.05 -8.65 8.94
CA LYS A 106 -7.64 -9.96 8.72
C LYS A 106 -8.79 -9.90 7.72
N GLY A 107 -8.88 -10.94 6.85
CA GLY A 107 -10.00 -11.16 5.94
C GLY A 107 -9.84 -10.50 4.57
N PHE A 108 -8.71 -9.84 4.31
CA PHE A 108 -8.47 -9.13 3.06
C PHE A 108 -7.16 -9.56 2.41
N THR A 109 -7.17 -9.70 1.10
CA THR A 109 -5.93 -9.72 0.31
C THR A 109 -5.35 -8.31 0.30
N GLN A 110 -4.02 -8.18 0.44
CA GLN A 110 -3.36 -6.89 0.29
C GLN A 110 -2.31 -6.92 -0.83
N ILE A 111 -2.29 -5.86 -1.64
CA ILE A 111 -1.28 -5.62 -2.69
C ILE A 111 -0.52 -4.36 -2.29
N VAL A 112 0.80 -4.48 -2.13
CA VAL A 112 1.63 -3.42 -1.57
C VAL A 112 2.95 -3.26 -2.32
N GLY A 113 3.52 -2.07 -2.24
CA GLY A 113 4.88 -1.74 -2.66
C GLY A 113 5.83 -1.59 -1.47
N HIS A 114 6.65 -0.52 -1.47
CA HIS A 114 7.50 -0.03 -0.37
C HIS A 114 8.61 -0.98 0.13
N SER A 115 8.32 -2.26 0.27
CA SER A 115 9.31 -3.26 0.67
C SER A 115 9.91 -3.88 -0.58
N ALA A 116 11.10 -3.41 -0.96
CA ALA A 116 11.76 -3.77 -2.19
C ALA A 116 11.98 -5.30 -2.30
N GLN A 117 11.67 -5.86 -3.45
CA GLN A 117 11.73 -7.28 -3.77
C GLN A 117 12.55 -7.51 -5.05
N ASN A 118 13.18 -8.67 -5.18
CA ASN A 118 13.83 -9.06 -6.44
C ASN A 118 12.82 -9.32 -7.57
N THR A 119 11.65 -9.82 -7.23
CA THR A 119 10.51 -10.13 -8.12
C THR A 119 9.23 -9.95 -7.32
N VAL A 120 8.07 -9.89 -7.97
CA VAL A 120 6.79 -9.90 -7.24
C VAL A 120 6.68 -11.14 -6.37
N VAL A 121 6.40 -10.96 -5.09
CA VAL A 121 6.34 -12.03 -4.09
C VAL A 121 4.92 -12.18 -3.54
N LYS A 122 4.40 -13.40 -3.63
CA LYS A 122 3.21 -13.82 -2.88
C LYS A 122 3.59 -14.33 -1.51
N SER A 123 2.93 -13.85 -0.49
CA SER A 123 3.13 -14.23 0.90
C SER A 123 1.82 -14.32 1.65
N LYS A 124 1.89 -14.53 2.96
CA LYS A 124 0.73 -14.60 3.84
C LYS A 124 0.98 -13.88 5.16
N THR A 125 -0.10 -13.37 5.74
CA THR A 125 -0.12 -12.92 7.14
C THR A 125 -0.17 -14.11 8.10
N VAL A 126 0.03 -13.87 9.38
CA VAL A 126 -0.18 -14.88 10.45
C VAL A 126 -1.63 -15.41 10.48
N ASN A 127 -2.59 -14.66 9.94
CA ASN A 127 -3.99 -15.08 9.80
C ASN A 127 -4.26 -15.85 8.50
N ASN A 128 -3.23 -16.16 7.72
CA ASN A 128 -3.30 -16.84 6.43
C ASN A 128 -3.91 -16.02 5.28
N ASP A 129 -4.12 -14.70 5.47
CA ASP A 129 -4.57 -13.79 4.41
C ASP A 129 -3.43 -13.52 3.42
N VAL A 130 -3.78 -13.34 2.14
CA VAL A 130 -2.80 -13.20 1.06
C VAL A 130 -2.17 -11.81 1.06
N LEU A 131 -0.85 -11.76 0.87
CA LEU A 131 -0.06 -10.55 0.65
C LEU A 131 0.68 -10.66 -0.68
N TRP A 132 0.66 -9.56 -1.46
CA TRP A 132 1.48 -9.40 -2.65
C TRP A 132 2.41 -8.20 -2.46
N PHE A 133 3.73 -8.44 -2.55
CA PHE A 133 4.77 -7.41 -2.52
C PHE A 133 5.22 -7.13 -3.96
N CYS A 134 5.00 -5.90 -4.42
CA CYS A 134 5.13 -5.51 -5.83
C CYS A 134 6.19 -4.43 -6.08
N ASP A 135 7.01 -4.06 -5.10
CA ASP A 135 8.11 -3.11 -5.29
C ASP A 135 9.34 -3.80 -5.88
N THR A 136 9.34 -4.00 -7.17
CA THR A 136 10.39 -4.68 -7.92
C THR A 136 11.27 -3.72 -8.73
N HIS A 137 11.04 -2.41 -8.58
CA HIS A 137 11.79 -1.36 -9.28
C HIS A 137 12.77 -0.62 -8.38
N SER A 138 12.59 -0.69 -7.06
CA SER A 138 13.47 -0.04 -6.08
C SER A 138 14.80 -0.77 -5.92
N TRP A 139 15.83 0.00 -5.52
CA TRP A 139 17.13 -0.55 -5.20
C TRP A 139 17.10 -1.35 -3.88
N LEU A 140 17.55 -2.58 -3.95
CA LEU A 140 17.84 -3.41 -2.79
C LEU A 140 19.27 -3.14 -2.34
N THR A 141 19.47 -2.64 -1.11
CA THR A 141 20.79 -2.46 -0.50
C THR A 141 21.82 -1.66 -1.33
N ASN A 142 21.38 -0.58 -1.98
CA ASN A 142 22.20 0.34 -2.79
C ASN A 142 22.91 -0.25 -4.02
N THR A 143 22.76 -1.51 -4.35
CA THR A 143 23.53 -2.15 -5.43
C THR A 143 22.70 -3.01 -6.40
N THR A 144 21.57 -3.52 -5.98
CA THR A 144 20.72 -4.40 -6.80
C THR A 144 19.31 -3.86 -6.91
N ARG A 145 18.79 -3.85 -8.11
CA ARG A 145 17.40 -3.54 -8.44
C ARG A 145 16.64 -4.84 -8.63
N GLY A 146 15.34 -4.82 -8.39
CA GLY A 146 14.47 -5.93 -8.74
C GLY A 146 14.38 -6.14 -10.26
N ASP A 147 13.63 -7.15 -10.67
CA ASP A 147 13.50 -7.58 -12.07
C ASP A 147 12.41 -6.83 -12.87
N ASP A 148 11.88 -5.74 -12.31
CA ASP A 148 10.81 -4.92 -12.91
C ASP A 148 9.50 -5.70 -13.20
N SER A 149 9.33 -6.87 -12.61
CA SER A 149 8.10 -7.63 -12.72
C SER A 149 6.92 -6.88 -12.11
N PHE A 150 5.74 -7.13 -12.61
CA PHE A 150 4.50 -6.55 -12.09
C PHE A 150 3.41 -7.60 -11.95
N LEU A 151 2.46 -7.32 -11.06
CA LEU A 151 1.32 -8.19 -10.79
C LEU A 151 0.16 -7.80 -11.69
N MET A 152 -0.37 -8.76 -12.43
CA MET A 152 -1.62 -8.63 -13.18
C MET A 152 -2.70 -9.49 -12.51
N TYR A 153 -3.88 -8.93 -12.34
CA TYR A 153 -5.09 -9.67 -11.98
C TYR A 153 -6.03 -9.72 -13.17
N ASP A 154 -6.49 -10.91 -13.53
CA ASP A 154 -7.50 -11.14 -14.57
C ASP A 154 -8.83 -11.52 -13.89
N ASP A 155 -9.79 -10.62 -13.97
CA ASP A 155 -11.10 -10.77 -13.35
C ASP A 155 -11.94 -11.90 -13.98
N ASN A 156 -11.75 -12.17 -15.27
CA ASN A 156 -12.47 -13.24 -15.97
C ASN A 156 -12.05 -14.64 -15.50
N THR A 157 -10.79 -14.79 -15.15
CA THR A 157 -10.23 -16.09 -14.70
C THR A 157 -9.98 -16.17 -13.21
N ASN A 158 -10.19 -15.06 -12.48
CA ASN A 158 -9.87 -14.91 -11.06
C ASN A 158 -8.42 -15.29 -10.72
N LYS A 159 -7.48 -14.87 -11.57
CA LYS A 159 -6.07 -15.28 -11.44
C LYS A 159 -5.12 -14.09 -11.37
N TYR A 160 -4.13 -14.25 -10.52
CA TYR A 160 -2.96 -13.39 -10.48
C TYR A 160 -1.83 -14.01 -11.31
N THR A 161 -1.19 -13.18 -12.11
CA THR A 161 -0.02 -13.56 -12.93
C THR A 161 1.08 -12.54 -12.70
N VAL A 162 2.29 -13.03 -12.46
CA VAL A 162 3.50 -12.19 -12.43
C VAL A 162 4.04 -12.10 -13.85
N LEU A 163 4.07 -10.89 -14.38
CA LEU A 163 4.61 -10.59 -15.70
C LEU A 163 5.99 -9.94 -15.55
N LYS A 164 6.91 -10.31 -16.45
CA LYS A 164 8.25 -9.72 -16.53
C LYS A 164 8.35 -8.87 -17.79
N PRO A 165 9.00 -7.70 -17.73
CA PRO A 165 9.35 -6.97 -18.94
C PRO A 165 10.32 -7.82 -19.79
N TYR A 166 10.24 -7.63 -21.08
CA TYR A 166 11.13 -8.29 -22.05
C TYR A 166 12.55 -7.73 -22.01
#